data_df633a5516dbe2771a82734897f6f65c
#
_entry.id   df633a5516dbe2771a82734897f6f65c
#
_cell.length_a   1.000
_cell.length_b   1.000
_cell.length_c   1.000
_cell.angle_alpha   90.00
_cell.angle_beta   90.00
_cell.angle_gamma   90.00
#
_symmetry.space_group_name_H-M   'P 1'
#
loop_
_entity.id
_entity.type
_entity.pdbx_description
1 polymer ?
#
loop_
_entity_poly.entity_id
_entity_poly.type
_entity_poly.pdbx_seq_one_letter_code
_entity_poly.pdbx_strand_id
1 'polypeptide(L)'
;KKKNTITAISIFGLLIAYLLIIAINNILYQSHITVKFMLYCSLYGLPFVIIAYATNHYLIKYSTRKEWSAKYERRITALQLILVIFIAIIITIIAFLIFDPNKHKYFKDLIIEPYFQISIIADIMINIFIFIFTKYLNQLERATVREQHIKEIESEMMHVRYQQLKSQINPHFLFNSLNNIVSLINIDQTKAIQFTKQLANIYRY
;
A
#
# COMPACT_ATOMS: atom_id res chain seq x y z
N LYS A 1 -9.14 6.16 8.72
CA LYS A 1 -9.40 4.76 9.16
C LYS A 1 -8.49 3.74 8.44
N LYS A 2 -8.47 3.67 7.10
CA LYS A 2 -7.65 2.68 6.33
C LYS A 2 -6.14 2.73 6.66
N LYS A 3 -5.53 3.92 6.87
CA LYS A 3 -4.11 4.04 7.22
C LYS A 3 -3.79 3.37 8.57
N ASN A 4 -4.66 3.54 9.56
CA ASN A 4 -4.49 2.90 10.88
C ASN A 4 -4.62 1.37 10.77
N THR A 5 -5.48 0.86 9.87
CA THR A 5 -5.62 -0.57 9.61
C THR A 5 -4.35 -1.16 8.99
N ILE A 6 -3.75 -0.49 8.00
CA ILE A 6 -2.49 -0.94 7.37
C ILE A 6 -1.36 -0.97 8.41
N THR A 7 -1.26 0.07 9.26
CA THR A 7 -0.27 0.10 10.33
C THR A 7 -0.47 -1.04 11.34
N ALA A 8 -1.72 -1.32 11.74
CA ALA A 8 -2.04 -2.43 12.64
C ALA A 8 -1.67 -3.79 12.02
N ILE A 9 -1.97 -4.01 10.73
CA ILE A 9 -1.60 -5.22 10.00
C ILE A 9 -0.07 -5.36 9.92
N SER A 10 0.66 -4.25 9.70
CA SER A 10 2.13 -4.26 9.68
C SER A 10 2.71 -4.70 11.01
N ILE A 11 2.22 -4.14 12.12
CA ILE A 11 2.66 -4.51 13.47
C ILE A 11 2.36 -5.98 13.75
N PHE A 12 1.18 -6.46 13.38
CA PHE A 12 0.79 -7.87 13.56
C PHE A 12 1.67 -8.83 12.75
N GLY A 13 1.99 -8.49 11.49
CA GLY A 13 2.90 -9.28 10.66
C GLY A 13 4.32 -9.36 11.23
N LEU A 14 4.84 -8.25 11.77
CA LEU A 14 6.14 -8.22 12.44
C LEU A 14 6.14 -9.06 13.72
N LEU A 15 5.05 -9.03 14.48
CA LEU A 15 4.88 -9.86 15.67
C LEU A 15 4.88 -11.35 15.32
N ILE A 16 4.18 -11.75 14.26
CA ILE A 16 4.19 -13.13 13.75
C ILE A 16 5.61 -13.56 13.36
N ALA A 17 6.33 -12.74 12.59
CA ALA A 17 7.69 -13.02 12.17
C ALA A 17 8.61 -13.20 13.40
N TYR A 18 8.47 -12.37 14.42
CA TYR A 18 9.21 -12.49 15.68
C TYR A 18 8.89 -13.77 16.44
N LEU A 19 7.60 -14.12 16.56
CA LEU A 19 7.18 -15.38 17.20
C LEU A 19 7.69 -16.61 16.46
N LEU A 20 7.76 -16.59 15.13
CA LEU A 20 8.34 -17.64 14.31
C LEU A 20 9.84 -17.81 14.60
N ILE A 21 10.59 -16.72 14.75
CA ILE A 21 12.02 -16.80 15.16
C ILE A 21 12.17 -17.50 16.51
N ILE A 22 11.36 -17.12 17.51
CA ILE A 22 11.39 -17.77 18.82
C ILE A 22 11.07 -19.26 18.71
N ALA A 23 10.02 -19.62 17.98
CA ALA A 23 9.59 -21.01 17.81
C ALA A 23 10.66 -21.85 17.12
N ILE A 24 11.27 -21.35 16.05
CA ILE A 24 12.33 -22.03 15.31
C ILE A 24 13.56 -22.24 16.21
N ASN A 25 14.00 -21.19 16.91
CA ASN A 25 15.15 -21.31 17.83
C ASN A 25 14.86 -22.29 18.97
N ASN A 26 13.63 -22.33 19.50
CA ASN A 26 13.27 -23.31 20.55
C ASN A 26 13.37 -24.76 20.03
N ILE A 27 12.92 -25.03 18.82
CA ILE A 27 13.01 -26.36 18.18
C ILE A 27 14.47 -26.73 17.93
N LEU A 28 15.27 -25.78 17.41
CA LEU A 28 16.67 -26.03 17.07
C LEU A 28 17.55 -26.33 18.28
N TYR A 29 17.39 -25.57 19.36
CA TYR A 29 18.24 -25.71 20.54
C TYR A 29 17.68 -26.70 21.58
N GLN A 30 16.54 -27.36 21.27
CA GLN A 30 15.84 -28.26 22.21
C GLN A 30 15.75 -27.66 23.63
N SER A 31 15.66 -26.34 23.70
CA SER A 31 15.70 -25.60 24.96
C SER A 31 14.28 -25.49 25.52
N HIS A 32 14.14 -25.74 26.81
CA HIS A 32 12.93 -25.34 27.52
C HIS A 32 12.82 -23.82 27.47
N ILE A 33 11.59 -23.30 27.27
CA ILE A 33 11.32 -21.86 27.25
C ILE A 33 11.63 -21.26 28.61
N THR A 34 12.86 -20.80 28.77
CA THR A 34 13.33 -20.10 29.97
C THR A 34 13.37 -18.61 29.74
N VAL A 35 13.30 -17.80 30.80
CA VAL A 35 13.43 -16.35 30.71
C VAL A 35 14.73 -15.94 30.01
N LYS A 36 15.82 -16.64 30.28
CA LYS A 36 17.13 -16.41 29.62
C LYS A 36 17.04 -16.65 28.11
N PHE A 37 16.40 -17.76 27.72
CA PHE A 37 16.18 -18.07 26.29
C PHE A 37 15.34 -17.01 25.59
N MET A 38 14.24 -16.56 26.21
CA MET A 38 13.42 -15.49 25.67
C MET A 38 14.18 -14.17 25.53
N LEU A 39 15.01 -13.82 26.52
CA LEU A 39 15.86 -12.63 26.45
C LEU A 39 16.88 -12.72 25.31
N TYR A 40 17.52 -13.89 25.15
CA TYR A 40 18.45 -14.13 24.04
C TYR A 40 17.77 -14.00 22.66
N CYS A 41 16.64 -14.69 22.47
CA CYS A 41 15.86 -14.59 21.23
C CYS A 41 15.37 -13.16 20.98
N SER A 42 15.02 -12.40 22.04
CA SER A 42 14.60 -11.00 21.91
C SER A 42 15.75 -10.10 21.49
N LEU A 43 16.93 -10.31 22.04
CA LEU A 43 18.12 -9.51 21.75
C LEU A 43 18.58 -9.65 20.29
N TYR A 44 18.41 -10.84 19.72
CA TYR A 44 18.76 -11.14 18.34
C TYR A 44 17.57 -10.94 17.38
N GLY A 45 16.43 -11.55 17.67
CA GLY A 45 15.29 -11.63 16.76
C GLY A 45 14.58 -10.29 16.52
N LEU A 46 14.43 -9.46 17.56
CA LEU A 46 13.79 -8.14 17.39
C LEU A 46 14.58 -7.20 16.47
N PRO A 47 15.90 -6.97 16.68
CA PRO A 47 16.69 -6.18 15.76
C PRO A 47 16.67 -6.73 14.33
N PHE A 48 16.76 -8.05 14.16
CA PHE A 48 16.69 -8.69 12.84
C PHE A 48 15.38 -8.36 12.12
N VAL A 49 14.23 -8.56 12.75
CA VAL A 49 12.91 -8.28 12.15
C VAL A 49 12.74 -6.79 11.83
N ILE A 50 13.19 -5.90 12.72
CA ILE A 50 13.10 -4.46 12.52
C ILE A 50 13.97 -4.03 11.34
N ILE A 51 15.22 -4.48 11.27
CA ILE A 51 16.14 -4.13 10.17
C ILE A 51 15.64 -4.71 8.84
N ALA A 52 15.21 -5.96 8.83
CA ALA A 52 14.64 -6.61 7.64
C ALA A 52 13.41 -5.86 7.14
N TYR A 53 12.48 -5.50 8.02
CA TYR A 53 11.31 -4.73 7.64
C TYR A 53 11.66 -3.33 7.14
N ALA A 54 12.51 -2.60 7.85
CA ALA A 54 12.92 -1.25 7.48
C ALA A 54 13.61 -1.23 6.10
N THR A 55 14.52 -2.19 5.86
CA THR A 55 15.22 -2.35 4.60
C THR A 55 14.25 -2.66 3.46
N ASN A 56 13.35 -3.64 3.65
CA ASN A 56 12.34 -4.01 2.68
C ASN A 56 11.40 -2.83 2.37
N HIS A 57 10.90 -2.15 3.41
CA HIS A 57 10.01 -1.00 3.24
C HIS A 57 10.69 0.13 2.46
N TYR A 58 11.94 0.46 2.81
CA TYR A 58 12.69 1.51 2.12
C TYR A 58 12.93 1.15 0.64
N LEU A 59 13.40 -0.06 0.36
CA LEU A 59 13.68 -0.51 -1.01
C LEU A 59 12.42 -0.56 -1.87
N ILE A 60 11.32 -1.09 -1.34
CA ILE A 60 10.03 -1.15 -2.05
C ILE A 60 9.52 0.28 -2.31
N LYS A 61 9.55 1.17 -1.33
CA LYS A 61 9.11 2.55 -1.48
C LYS A 61 9.97 3.33 -2.48
N TYR A 62 11.29 3.10 -2.49
CA TYR A 62 12.20 3.73 -3.44
C TYR A 62 11.92 3.27 -4.88
N SER A 63 11.78 1.96 -5.09
CA SER A 63 11.53 1.40 -6.43
C SER A 63 10.18 1.80 -7.00
N THR A 64 9.22 2.11 -6.15
CA THR A 64 7.85 2.43 -6.55
C THR A 64 7.58 3.92 -6.78
N ARG A 65 8.57 4.78 -6.54
CA ARG A 65 8.45 6.24 -6.82
C ARG A 65 8.40 6.58 -8.31
N LYS A 66 8.88 5.68 -9.17
CA LYS A 66 8.92 5.86 -10.63
C LYS A 66 7.93 4.90 -11.29
N GLU A 67 7.15 5.38 -12.24
CA GLU A 67 6.34 4.51 -13.10
C GLU A 67 7.24 3.74 -14.06
N TRP A 68 7.60 2.53 -13.67
CA TRP A 68 8.42 1.64 -14.46
C TRP A 68 7.54 0.73 -15.34
N SER A 69 8.02 0.37 -16.51
CA SER A 69 7.36 -0.69 -17.29
C SER A 69 7.36 -2.00 -16.51
N ALA A 70 6.36 -2.85 -16.72
CA ALA A 70 6.19 -4.13 -16.01
C ALA A 70 7.43 -5.04 -16.08
N LYS A 71 8.23 -4.94 -17.14
CA LYS A 71 9.50 -5.67 -17.30
C LYS A 71 10.58 -5.16 -16.34
N TYR A 72 10.68 -3.85 -16.18
CA TYR A 72 11.62 -3.21 -15.26
C TYR A 72 11.24 -3.47 -13.80
N GLU A 73 9.96 -3.39 -13.48
CA GLU A 73 9.47 -3.66 -12.12
C GLU A 73 9.82 -5.09 -11.67
N ARG A 74 9.69 -6.09 -12.54
CA ARG A 74 10.11 -7.47 -12.24
C ARG A 74 11.61 -7.59 -11.97
N ARG A 75 12.46 -6.93 -12.76
CA ARG A 75 13.92 -6.96 -12.56
C ARG A 75 14.33 -6.29 -11.26
N ILE A 76 13.75 -5.13 -10.96
CA ILE A 76 14.02 -4.41 -9.70
C ILE A 76 13.56 -5.26 -8.50
N THR A 77 12.40 -5.90 -8.58
CA THR A 77 11.91 -6.81 -7.52
C THR A 77 12.86 -7.98 -7.29
N ALA A 78 13.38 -8.59 -8.36
CA ALA A 78 14.36 -9.67 -8.24
C ALA A 78 15.67 -9.21 -7.60
N LEU A 79 16.19 -8.05 -8.01
CA LEU A 79 17.40 -7.46 -7.41
C LEU A 79 17.19 -7.11 -5.92
N GLN A 80 16.02 -6.60 -5.57
CA GLN A 80 15.66 -6.32 -4.17
C GLN A 80 15.64 -7.60 -3.35
N LEU A 81 15.04 -8.68 -3.86
CA LEU A 81 15.01 -9.96 -3.18
C LEU A 81 16.43 -10.49 -2.91
N ILE A 82 17.29 -10.45 -3.92
CA ILE A 82 18.70 -10.88 -3.78
C ILE A 82 19.42 -10.04 -2.72
N LEU A 83 19.27 -8.72 -2.77
CA LEU A 83 19.90 -7.80 -1.82
C LEU A 83 19.44 -8.07 -0.38
N VAL A 84 18.15 -8.28 -0.20
CA VAL A 84 17.54 -8.55 1.12
C VAL A 84 18.01 -9.89 1.69
N ILE A 85 18.13 -10.93 0.86
CA ILE A 85 18.68 -12.24 1.26
C ILE A 85 20.16 -12.07 1.67
N PHE A 86 20.93 -11.32 0.89
CA PHE A 86 22.34 -11.08 1.18
C PHE A 86 22.53 -10.35 2.52
N ILE A 87 21.71 -9.34 2.81
CA ILE A 87 21.72 -8.64 4.10
C ILE A 87 21.34 -9.59 5.24
N ALA A 88 20.35 -10.47 5.06
CA ALA A 88 19.96 -11.45 6.06
C ALA A 88 21.12 -12.38 6.42
N ILE A 89 21.82 -12.93 5.42
CA ILE A 89 22.98 -13.79 5.63
C ILE A 89 24.07 -13.07 6.42
N ILE A 90 24.38 -11.81 6.08
CA ILE A 90 25.38 -11.02 6.82
C ILE A 90 24.98 -10.83 8.28
N ILE A 91 23.72 -10.47 8.54
CA ILE A 91 23.23 -10.28 9.92
C ILE A 91 23.34 -11.59 10.71
N THR A 92 22.96 -12.72 10.12
CA THR A 92 23.06 -14.05 10.76
C THR A 92 24.50 -14.40 11.09
N ILE A 93 25.43 -14.18 10.16
CA ILE A 93 26.87 -14.41 10.40
C ILE A 93 27.37 -13.55 11.57
N ILE A 94 27.06 -12.27 11.58
CA ILE A 94 27.47 -11.33 12.64
C ILE A 94 26.87 -11.77 13.99
N ALA A 95 25.58 -12.16 14.02
CA ALA A 95 24.94 -12.61 15.23
C ALA A 95 25.61 -13.88 15.80
N PHE A 96 25.94 -14.86 14.96
CA PHE A 96 26.65 -16.05 15.38
C PHE A 96 28.06 -15.74 15.89
N LEU A 97 28.79 -14.85 15.24
CA LEU A 97 30.14 -14.45 15.74
C LEU A 97 30.10 -13.77 17.12
N ILE A 98 29.01 -13.04 17.41
CA ILE A 98 28.84 -12.37 18.71
C ILE A 98 28.36 -13.34 19.80
N PHE A 99 27.40 -14.20 19.45
CA PHE A 99 26.64 -15.01 20.41
C PHE A 99 26.93 -16.50 20.32
N ASP A 100 27.99 -16.92 19.58
CA ASP A 100 28.34 -18.32 19.39
C ASP A 100 28.49 -19.04 20.76
N PRO A 101 27.61 -20.00 21.08
CA PRO A 101 27.66 -20.72 22.33
C PRO A 101 28.89 -21.64 22.44
N ASN A 102 29.42 -22.09 21.30
CA ASN A 102 30.52 -23.05 21.23
C ASN A 102 31.90 -22.37 21.06
N LYS A 103 31.94 -21.03 20.89
CA LYS A 103 33.16 -20.22 20.70
C LYS A 103 34.11 -20.82 19.67
N HIS A 104 33.58 -21.10 18.48
CA HIS A 104 34.37 -21.63 17.37
C HIS A 104 35.59 -20.78 17.08
N LYS A 105 36.75 -21.42 17.05
CA LYS A 105 38.05 -20.76 16.83
C LYS A 105 38.23 -20.33 15.36
N TYR A 106 37.61 -21.09 14.44
CA TYR A 106 37.70 -20.84 12.99
C TYR A 106 36.34 -20.75 12.37
N PHE A 107 36.21 -19.82 11.43
CA PHE A 107 34.97 -19.61 10.63
C PHE A 107 34.53 -20.87 9.87
N LYS A 108 35.47 -21.71 9.46
CA LYS A 108 35.20 -22.99 8.78
C LYS A 108 34.41 -23.94 9.66
N ASP A 109 34.71 -24.00 10.95
CA ASP A 109 34.02 -24.86 11.90
C ASP A 109 32.58 -24.39 12.14
N LEU A 110 32.38 -23.08 12.15
CA LEU A 110 31.05 -22.47 12.23
C LEU A 110 30.15 -22.85 11.05
N ILE A 111 30.67 -22.81 9.80
CA ILE A 111 29.89 -23.15 8.60
C ILE A 111 29.44 -24.61 8.60
N ILE A 112 30.21 -25.51 9.17
CA ILE A 112 29.90 -26.93 9.18
C ILE A 112 28.88 -27.25 10.27
N GLU A 113 28.68 -26.36 11.25
CA GLU A 113 27.76 -26.60 12.37
C GLU A 113 26.29 -26.65 11.88
N PRO A 114 25.56 -27.75 12.19
CA PRO A 114 24.18 -27.90 11.74
C PRO A 114 23.26 -26.78 12.22
N TYR A 115 23.42 -26.28 13.43
CA TYR A 115 22.61 -25.19 14.00
C TYR A 115 22.78 -23.89 13.20
N PHE A 116 24.01 -23.58 12.79
CA PHE A 116 24.28 -22.41 11.95
C PHE A 116 23.59 -22.52 10.56
N GLN A 117 23.71 -23.69 9.91
CA GLN A 117 23.08 -23.93 8.62
C GLN A 117 21.55 -23.80 8.68
N ILE A 118 20.92 -24.38 9.70
CA ILE A 118 19.48 -24.33 9.88
C ILE A 118 19.02 -22.89 10.21
N SER A 119 19.80 -22.17 11.03
CA SER A 119 19.51 -20.76 11.36
C SER A 119 19.53 -19.86 10.10
N ILE A 120 20.52 -20.04 9.22
CA ILE A 120 20.56 -19.29 7.95
C ILE A 120 19.31 -19.56 7.10
N ILE A 121 18.93 -20.84 6.96
CA ILE A 121 17.73 -21.20 6.17
C ILE A 121 16.49 -20.57 6.79
N ALA A 122 16.32 -20.63 8.11
CA ALA A 122 15.20 -20.04 8.83
C ALA A 122 15.14 -18.51 8.62
N ASP A 123 16.26 -17.82 8.77
CA ASP A 123 16.35 -16.37 8.61
C ASP A 123 16.06 -15.93 7.16
N ILE A 124 16.50 -16.70 6.17
CA ILE A 124 16.15 -16.47 4.75
C ILE A 124 14.65 -16.63 4.55
N MET A 125 14.02 -17.68 5.07
CA MET A 125 12.58 -17.92 4.94
C MET A 125 11.76 -16.80 5.59
N ILE A 126 12.14 -16.37 6.78
CA ILE A 126 11.49 -15.27 7.49
C ILE A 126 11.63 -13.95 6.69
N ASN A 127 12.82 -13.71 6.15
CA ASN A 127 13.07 -12.51 5.36
C ASN A 127 12.26 -12.49 4.06
N ILE A 128 12.14 -13.62 3.37
CA ILE A 128 11.25 -13.75 2.20
C ILE A 128 9.79 -13.47 2.60
N PHE A 129 9.34 -14.00 3.75
CA PHE A 129 8.00 -13.71 4.27
C PHE A 129 7.80 -12.21 4.52
N ILE A 130 8.73 -11.55 5.22
CA ILE A 130 8.69 -10.10 5.47
C ILE A 130 8.68 -9.31 4.16
N PHE A 131 9.46 -9.72 3.16
CA PHE A 131 9.50 -9.09 1.84
C PHE A 131 8.15 -9.18 1.12
N ILE A 132 7.57 -10.38 1.01
CA ILE A 132 6.27 -10.60 0.38
C ILE A 132 5.18 -9.81 1.11
N PHE A 133 5.18 -9.86 2.43
CA PHE A 133 4.23 -9.16 3.27
C PHE A 133 4.30 -7.64 3.10
N THR A 134 5.51 -7.07 3.12
CA THR A 134 5.73 -5.63 2.91
C THR A 134 5.30 -5.20 1.51
N LYS A 135 5.58 -6.03 0.50
CA LYS A 135 5.14 -5.78 -0.88
C LYS A 135 3.63 -5.80 -1.00
N TYR A 136 2.96 -6.74 -0.38
CA TYR A 136 1.50 -6.83 -0.33
C TYR A 136 0.87 -5.59 0.32
N LEU A 137 1.40 -5.14 1.47
CA LEU A 137 0.92 -3.92 2.13
C LEU A 137 1.06 -2.67 1.24
N ASN A 138 2.18 -2.54 0.55
CA ASN A 138 2.40 -1.43 -0.36
C ASN A 138 1.43 -1.47 -1.58
N GLN A 139 1.08 -2.65 -2.08
CA GLN A 139 0.06 -2.81 -3.12
C GLN A 139 -1.33 -2.40 -2.61
N LEU A 140 -1.71 -2.79 -1.39
CA LEU A 140 -2.97 -2.39 -0.77
C LEU A 140 -3.06 -0.86 -0.61
N GLU A 141 -1.99 -0.22 -0.12
CA GLU A 141 -1.94 1.24 0.01
C GLU A 141 -2.15 1.93 -1.34
N ARG A 142 -1.48 1.46 -2.38
CA ARG A 142 -1.64 1.98 -3.74
C ARG A 142 -3.03 1.77 -4.31
N ALA A 143 -3.62 0.60 -4.09
CA ALA A 143 -4.98 0.33 -4.54
C ALA A 143 -5.98 1.29 -3.89
N THR A 144 -5.83 1.59 -2.59
CA THR A 144 -6.70 2.54 -1.89
C THR A 144 -6.55 3.96 -2.40
N VAL A 145 -5.32 4.40 -2.70
CA VAL A 145 -5.07 5.74 -3.27
C VAL A 145 -5.67 5.86 -4.67
N ARG A 146 -5.52 4.83 -5.51
CA ARG A 146 -6.13 4.81 -6.85
C ARG A 146 -7.65 4.84 -6.79
N GLU A 147 -8.27 4.09 -5.89
CA GLU A 147 -9.71 4.09 -5.69
C GLU A 147 -10.24 5.48 -5.29
N GLN A 148 -9.52 6.18 -4.41
CA GLN A 148 -9.87 7.55 -4.03
C GLN A 148 -9.79 8.51 -5.21
N HIS A 149 -8.72 8.43 -5.99
CA HIS A 149 -8.55 9.28 -7.17
C HIS A 149 -9.61 9.03 -8.26
N ILE A 150 -10.01 7.77 -8.46
CA ILE A 150 -11.13 7.45 -9.37
C ILE A 150 -12.43 8.09 -8.90
N LYS A 151 -12.75 8.02 -7.59
CA LYS A 151 -13.94 8.64 -7.02
C LYS A 151 -13.94 10.17 -7.14
N GLU A 152 -12.77 10.81 -7.01
CA GLU A 152 -12.61 12.24 -7.22
C GLU A 152 -12.93 12.61 -8.69
N ILE A 153 -12.33 11.88 -9.64
CA ILE A 153 -12.58 12.09 -11.08
C ILE A 153 -14.07 11.89 -11.43
N GLU A 154 -14.69 10.82 -10.91
CA GLU A 154 -16.12 10.56 -11.11
C GLU A 154 -17.00 11.71 -10.59
N SER A 155 -16.68 12.23 -9.41
CA SER A 155 -17.37 13.37 -8.80
C SER A 155 -17.22 14.64 -9.66
N GLU A 156 -16.00 14.93 -10.14
CA GLU A 156 -15.75 16.05 -11.03
C GLU A 156 -16.50 15.91 -12.36
N MET A 157 -16.49 14.71 -12.95
CA MET A 157 -17.24 14.44 -14.18
C MET A 157 -18.75 14.63 -14.00
N MET A 158 -19.33 14.20 -12.86
CA MET A 158 -20.73 14.45 -12.55
C MET A 158 -21.01 15.96 -12.42
N HIS A 159 -20.12 16.70 -11.78
CA HIS A 159 -20.25 18.15 -11.65
C HIS A 159 -20.23 18.83 -13.03
N VAL A 160 -19.28 18.46 -13.90
CA VAL A 160 -19.20 18.99 -15.27
C VAL A 160 -20.46 18.66 -16.08
N ARG A 161 -20.94 17.41 -16.00
CA ARG A 161 -22.21 17.02 -16.68
C ARG A 161 -23.40 17.82 -16.17
N TYR A 162 -23.49 18.04 -14.87
CA TYR A 162 -24.54 18.87 -14.28
C TYR A 162 -24.46 20.31 -14.77
N GLN A 163 -23.27 20.91 -14.86
CA GLN A 163 -23.05 22.24 -15.42
C GLN A 163 -23.45 22.31 -16.91
N GLN A 164 -23.10 21.29 -17.70
CA GLN A 164 -23.49 21.19 -19.10
C GLN A 164 -25.01 21.12 -19.26
N LEU A 165 -25.69 20.27 -18.48
CA LEU A 165 -27.16 20.20 -18.49
C LEU A 165 -27.79 21.51 -18.07
N LYS A 166 -27.28 22.16 -17.04
CA LYS A 166 -27.76 23.48 -16.61
C LYS A 166 -27.55 24.55 -17.67
N SER A 167 -26.45 24.48 -18.43
CA SER A 167 -26.16 25.44 -19.53
C SER A 167 -27.04 25.25 -20.77
N GLN A 168 -27.63 24.05 -20.97
CA GLN A 168 -28.58 23.80 -22.06
C GLN A 168 -29.87 24.61 -21.90
N ILE A 169 -30.24 24.90 -20.64
CA ILE A 169 -31.29 25.88 -20.36
C ILE A 169 -30.58 27.22 -20.29
N ASN A 170 -30.58 27.97 -21.42
CA ASN A 170 -30.03 29.33 -21.43
C ASN A 170 -30.86 30.23 -20.50
N PRO A 171 -30.40 30.54 -19.25
CA PRO A 171 -31.23 31.26 -18.28
C PRO A 171 -31.56 32.66 -18.78
N HIS A 172 -30.65 33.30 -19.49
CA HIS A 172 -30.83 34.63 -20.03
C HIS A 172 -31.92 34.65 -21.12
N PHE A 173 -31.95 33.64 -22.01
CA PHE A 173 -33.00 33.50 -22.99
C PHE A 173 -34.38 33.26 -22.34
N LEU A 174 -34.41 32.43 -21.30
CA LEU A 174 -35.64 32.14 -20.56
C LEU A 174 -36.19 33.41 -19.89
N PHE A 175 -35.33 34.16 -19.15
CA PHE A 175 -35.73 35.40 -18.50
C PHE A 175 -36.20 36.46 -19.50
N ASN A 176 -35.51 36.63 -20.63
CA ASN A 176 -35.92 37.56 -21.67
C ASN A 176 -37.25 37.15 -22.33
N SER A 177 -37.44 35.84 -22.57
CA SER A 177 -38.69 35.34 -23.13
C SER A 177 -39.88 35.56 -22.17
N LEU A 178 -39.69 35.32 -20.85
CA LEU A 178 -40.71 35.61 -19.83
C LEU A 178 -41.05 37.11 -19.76
N ASN A 179 -40.04 37.98 -19.79
CA ASN A 179 -40.27 39.43 -19.82
C ASN A 179 -41.04 39.87 -21.08
N ASN A 180 -40.73 39.28 -22.23
CA ASN A 180 -41.49 39.52 -23.46
C ASN A 180 -42.97 39.08 -23.36
N ILE A 181 -43.22 37.92 -22.72
CA ILE A 181 -44.57 37.42 -22.45
C ILE A 181 -45.36 38.45 -21.60
N VAL A 182 -44.74 38.90 -20.48
CA VAL A 182 -45.36 39.90 -19.59
C VAL A 182 -45.70 41.17 -20.35
N SER A 183 -44.80 41.67 -21.19
CA SER A 183 -45.05 42.85 -22.03
C SER A 183 -46.18 42.62 -23.04
N LEU A 184 -46.23 41.47 -23.70
CA LEU A 184 -47.27 41.12 -24.68
C LEU A 184 -48.66 40.95 -24.05
N ILE A 185 -48.77 40.46 -22.81
CA ILE A 185 -50.05 40.31 -22.10
C ILE A 185 -50.81 41.67 -22.03
N ASN A 186 -50.07 42.75 -21.82
CA ASN A 186 -50.64 44.10 -21.70
C ASN A 186 -50.99 44.73 -23.03
N ILE A 187 -50.42 44.25 -24.17
CA ILE A 187 -50.58 44.86 -25.50
C ILE A 187 -51.49 43.99 -26.39
N ASP A 188 -51.25 42.66 -26.44
CA ASP A 188 -51.98 41.74 -27.32
C ASP A 188 -51.93 40.33 -26.67
N GLN A 189 -53.02 40.00 -26.01
CA GLN A 189 -53.14 38.72 -25.28
C GLN A 189 -53.06 37.50 -26.23
N THR A 190 -53.56 37.62 -27.46
CA THR A 190 -53.53 36.54 -28.46
C THR A 190 -52.09 36.20 -28.85
N LYS A 191 -51.26 37.22 -29.10
CA LYS A 191 -49.84 37.06 -29.38
C LYS A 191 -49.06 36.51 -28.18
N ALA A 192 -49.39 36.91 -26.95
CA ALA A 192 -48.79 36.36 -25.75
C ALA A 192 -49.01 34.85 -25.64
N ILE A 193 -50.23 34.38 -25.91
CA ILE A 193 -50.58 32.94 -25.92
C ILE A 193 -49.77 32.18 -27.00
N GLN A 194 -49.70 32.75 -28.22
CA GLN A 194 -48.94 32.11 -29.31
C GLN A 194 -47.46 32.01 -28.95
N PHE A 195 -46.86 33.07 -28.44
CA PHE A 195 -45.44 33.09 -28.05
C PHE A 195 -45.16 32.08 -26.91
N THR A 196 -46.06 31.99 -25.92
CA THR A 196 -45.93 31.01 -24.83
C THR A 196 -45.95 29.56 -25.35
N LYS A 197 -46.86 29.27 -26.33
CA LYS A 197 -46.90 27.93 -26.97
C LYS A 197 -45.62 27.61 -27.74
N GLN A 198 -45.06 28.60 -28.46
CA GLN A 198 -43.79 28.44 -29.18
C GLN A 198 -42.61 28.19 -28.20
N LEU A 199 -42.55 28.97 -27.12
CA LEU A 199 -41.53 28.80 -26.08
C LEU A 199 -41.63 27.43 -25.44
N ALA A 200 -42.84 26.96 -25.08
CA ALA A 200 -43.06 25.63 -24.54
C ALA A 200 -42.61 24.50 -25.49
N ASN A 201 -42.79 24.70 -26.81
CA ASN A 201 -42.31 23.75 -27.81
C ASN A 201 -40.76 23.69 -27.87
N ILE A 202 -40.06 24.81 -27.71
CA ILE A 202 -38.59 24.86 -27.69
C ILE A 202 -38.01 24.08 -26.47
N TYR A 203 -38.66 24.19 -25.31
CA TYR A 203 -38.22 23.53 -24.10
C TYR A 203 -38.78 22.12 -23.89
N ARG A 204 -39.56 21.60 -24.83
CA ARG A 204 -40.16 20.26 -24.76
C ARG A 204 -39.16 19.13 -25.09
N TYR A 205 -38.05 19.44 -25.73
CA TYR A 205 -36.98 18.54 -26.14
C TYR A 205 -35.72 18.79 -25.31
#